data_886e7932350ab5db38d4afb7acaae6f2
#
_entry.id   886e7932350ab5db38d4afb7acaae6f2
#
_cell.length_a   1.000
_cell.length_b   1.000
_cell.length_c   1.000
_cell.angle_alpha   90.00
_cell.angle_beta   90.00
_cell.angle_gamma   90.00
#
_symmetry.space_group_name_H-M   'P 1'
#
loop_
_entity.id
_entity.type
_entity.pdbx_description
1 polymer ?
#
loop_
_entity_poly.entity_id
_entity_poly.type
_entity_poly.pdbx_seq_one_letter_code
_entity_poly.pdbx_strand_id
1 'polypeptide(L)'
;MSLSASVNDQRCRFNTKVAELRATQGKNVRMFTDDEYQEYLGKVKDIRSPGHRMIPSDFYLIKRFEVMQVEKDGKLIEKLVKPGTSLRYATFETLFDIIKDVHEEGAKHGCRDILSKKLQTMYANISVKQIQAFVDCCEVCQVKKGRMKKGVVVKPIVTSEMNRRCQIDCIDMQSNPDGEYRYIMVYQVFSTFHS
;
A
#
# COMPACT_ATOMS: atom_id res chain seq x y z
N MET A 1 -13.82 -4.44 23.49
CA MET A 1 -13.20 -3.16 23.08
C MET A 1 -13.78 -2.78 21.74
N SER A 2 -14.40 -1.61 21.62
CA SER A 2 -15.19 -1.18 20.46
C SER A 2 -14.28 -0.91 19.26
N LEU A 3 -14.69 -1.33 18.06
CA LEU A 3 -14.02 -1.08 16.78
C LEU A 3 -13.68 0.41 16.53
N SER A 4 -14.46 1.31 17.08
CA SER A 4 -14.25 2.76 16.98
C SER A 4 -13.00 3.25 17.74
N ALA A 5 -12.69 2.66 18.89
CA ALA A 5 -11.51 3.04 19.68
C ALA A 5 -10.19 2.63 18.97
N SER A 6 -10.16 1.47 18.32
CA SER A 6 -9.01 0.99 17.54
C SER A 6 -8.71 1.88 16.33
N VAL A 7 -9.75 2.33 15.61
CA VAL A 7 -9.60 3.21 14.43
C VAL A 7 -9.07 4.60 14.84
N ASN A 8 -9.54 5.15 15.95
CA ASN A 8 -9.06 6.44 16.45
C ASN A 8 -7.59 6.38 16.89
N ASP A 9 -7.16 5.30 17.52
CA ASP A 9 -5.77 5.08 17.90
C ASP A 9 -4.88 4.90 16.66
N GLN A 10 -5.34 4.15 15.66
CA GLN A 10 -4.65 4.01 14.38
C GLN A 10 -4.48 5.36 13.67
N ARG A 11 -5.53 6.19 13.64
CA ARG A 11 -5.50 7.54 13.07
C ARG A 11 -4.50 8.43 13.81
N CYS A 12 -4.49 8.41 15.14
CA CYS A 12 -3.56 9.19 15.95
C CYS A 12 -2.11 8.81 15.64
N ARG A 13 -1.78 7.51 15.65
CA ARG A 13 -0.44 7.00 15.31
C ARG A 13 -0.02 7.35 13.89
N PHE A 14 -0.94 7.28 12.94
CA PHE A 14 -0.69 7.65 11.55
C PHE A 14 -0.39 9.14 11.42
N ASN A 15 -1.23 10.00 11.99
CA ASN A 15 -1.08 11.45 11.92
C ASN A 15 0.25 11.91 12.54
N THR A 16 0.68 11.31 13.65
CA THR A 16 1.98 11.58 14.26
C THR A 16 3.12 11.26 13.28
N LYS A 17 3.14 10.08 12.69
CA LYS A 17 4.17 9.70 11.70
C LYS A 17 4.18 10.59 10.47
N VAL A 18 3.00 10.98 9.99
CA VAL A 18 2.89 11.85 8.82
C VAL A 18 3.33 13.29 9.14
N ALA A 19 3.06 13.78 10.35
CA ALA A 19 3.58 15.06 10.82
C ALA A 19 5.12 15.07 10.89
N GLU A 20 5.73 14.00 11.38
CA GLU A 20 7.19 13.82 11.37
C GLU A 20 7.75 13.80 9.94
N LEU A 21 7.09 13.08 9.03
CA LEU A 21 7.46 13.08 7.62
C LEU A 21 7.36 14.48 6.99
N ARG A 22 6.33 15.26 7.35
CA ARG A 22 6.18 16.64 6.89
C ARG A 22 7.33 17.53 7.38
N ALA A 23 7.75 17.37 8.63
CA ALA A 23 8.86 18.13 9.22
C ALA A 23 10.21 17.83 8.54
N THR A 24 10.42 16.59 8.09
CA THR A 24 11.67 16.14 7.45
C THR A 24 11.70 16.32 5.93
N GLN A 25 10.56 16.48 5.28
CA GLN A 25 10.48 16.66 3.83
C GLN A 25 10.67 18.13 3.44
N GLY A 26 11.55 18.36 2.45
CA GLY A 26 11.74 19.70 1.88
C GLY A 26 10.45 20.24 1.24
N LYS A 27 10.43 21.57 1.00
CA LYS A 27 9.30 22.37 0.51
C LYS A 27 8.62 21.88 -0.81
N ASN A 28 9.20 20.88 -1.47
CA ASN A 28 8.70 20.40 -2.78
C ASN A 28 7.59 19.33 -2.69
N VAL A 29 7.40 18.69 -1.55
CA VAL A 29 6.30 17.72 -1.33
C VAL A 29 5.24 18.42 -0.52
N ARG A 30 4.32 19.11 -1.21
CA ARG A 30 3.25 19.84 -0.54
C ARG A 30 2.14 18.89 -0.11
N MET A 31 2.10 18.65 1.18
CA MET A 31 0.94 18.17 1.87
C MET A 31 0.19 19.40 2.36
N PHE A 32 -0.98 19.64 1.79
CA PHE A 32 -1.82 20.77 2.16
C PHE A 32 -2.54 20.50 3.48
N THR A 33 -2.69 21.52 4.31
CA THR A 33 -3.78 21.56 5.30
C THR A 33 -5.09 21.96 4.59
N ASP A 34 -6.23 21.74 5.22
CA ASP A 34 -7.52 22.14 4.64
C ASP A 34 -7.56 23.66 4.36
N ASP A 35 -6.99 24.49 5.24
CA ASP A 35 -6.91 25.94 5.07
C ASP A 35 -6.04 26.31 3.86
N GLU A 36 -4.83 25.72 3.75
CA GLU A 36 -3.96 25.91 2.61
C GLU A 36 -4.63 25.47 1.29
N TYR A 37 -5.38 24.37 1.33
CA TYR A 37 -6.09 23.86 0.17
C TYR A 37 -7.17 24.83 -0.31
N GLN A 38 -7.97 25.40 0.61
CA GLN A 38 -9.00 26.37 0.28
C GLN A 38 -8.39 27.68 -0.23
N GLU A 39 -7.28 28.13 0.34
CA GLU A 39 -6.55 29.30 -0.13
C GLU A 39 -6.06 29.12 -1.59
N TYR A 40 -5.46 27.95 -1.90
CA TYR A 40 -5.01 27.66 -3.28
C TYR A 40 -6.18 27.54 -4.25
N LEU A 41 -7.29 26.93 -3.82
CA LEU A 41 -8.50 26.82 -4.62
C LEU A 41 -9.06 28.20 -4.96
N GLY A 42 -9.15 29.10 -3.98
CA GLY A 42 -9.56 30.49 -4.18
C GLY A 42 -8.63 31.22 -5.15
N LYS A 43 -7.31 31.19 -4.92
CA LYS A 43 -6.32 31.83 -5.80
C LYS A 43 -6.41 31.36 -7.26
N VAL A 44 -6.53 30.07 -7.50
CA VAL A 44 -6.64 29.53 -8.88
C VAL A 44 -7.93 29.97 -9.55
N LYS A 45 -9.03 30.11 -8.81
CA LYS A 45 -10.29 30.66 -9.32
C LYS A 45 -10.18 32.13 -9.68
N ASP A 46 -9.59 32.92 -8.79
CA ASP A 46 -9.39 34.37 -9.00
C ASP A 46 -8.55 34.64 -10.24
N ILE A 47 -7.46 33.88 -10.43
CA ILE A 47 -6.60 33.97 -11.60
C ILE A 47 -7.34 33.63 -12.90
N ARG A 48 -8.31 32.71 -12.86
CA ARG A 48 -9.12 32.33 -14.03
C ARG A 48 -10.34 33.22 -14.24
N SER A 49 -10.61 34.14 -13.35
CA SER A 49 -11.74 35.07 -13.50
C SER A 49 -11.49 36.06 -14.65
N PRO A 50 -12.54 36.44 -15.40
CA PRO A 50 -12.39 37.43 -16.45
C PRO A 50 -11.97 38.80 -15.86
N GLY A 51 -10.92 39.37 -16.41
CA GLY A 51 -10.39 40.65 -15.95
C GLY A 51 -9.17 40.60 -15.02
N HIS A 52 -8.75 39.40 -14.61
CA HIS A 52 -7.54 39.25 -13.78
C HIS A 52 -6.27 39.61 -14.58
N ARG A 53 -5.44 40.48 -14.02
CA ARG A 53 -4.12 40.84 -14.61
C ARG A 53 -3.08 39.83 -14.14
N MET A 54 -2.60 38.96 -15.04
CA MET A 54 -1.61 37.93 -14.76
C MET A 54 -0.30 38.49 -14.23
N ILE A 55 0.15 37.96 -13.10
CA ILE A 55 1.47 38.21 -12.51
C ILE A 55 2.38 36.98 -12.63
N PRO A 56 3.72 37.10 -12.56
CA PRO A 56 4.62 35.95 -12.73
C PRO A 56 4.34 34.77 -11.81
N SER A 57 3.87 35.01 -10.59
CA SER A 57 3.48 33.95 -9.64
C SER A 57 2.26 33.12 -10.09
N ASP A 58 1.34 33.72 -10.86
CA ASP A 58 0.12 33.07 -11.31
C ASP A 58 0.40 31.97 -12.33
N PHE A 59 1.39 32.18 -13.20
CA PHE A 59 1.84 31.14 -14.15
C PHE A 59 2.32 29.90 -13.45
N TYR A 60 2.99 30.05 -12.29
CA TYR A 60 3.43 28.92 -11.48
C TYR A 60 2.25 28.15 -10.87
N LEU A 61 1.23 28.89 -10.41
CA LEU A 61 0.02 28.27 -9.83
C LEU A 61 -0.80 27.53 -10.88
N ILE A 62 -1.07 28.15 -12.04
CA ILE A 62 -1.83 27.52 -13.13
C ILE A 62 -1.10 26.29 -13.69
N LYS A 63 0.24 26.32 -13.75
CA LYS A 63 1.04 25.18 -14.21
C LYS A 63 0.92 23.97 -13.26
N ARG A 64 0.61 24.19 -11.99
CA ARG A 64 0.55 23.13 -10.96
C ARG A 64 -0.86 22.74 -10.58
N PHE A 65 -1.83 23.63 -10.66
CA PHE A 65 -3.17 23.45 -10.14
C PHE A 65 -4.23 23.86 -11.15
N GLU A 66 -5.27 23.06 -11.17
CA GLU A 66 -6.49 23.31 -11.92
C GLU A 66 -7.69 23.07 -11.03
N VAL A 67 -8.80 23.77 -11.26
CA VAL A 67 -10.06 23.55 -10.52
C VAL A 67 -10.98 22.73 -11.39
N MET A 68 -11.44 21.59 -10.88
CA MET A 68 -12.43 20.74 -11.51
C MET A 68 -13.68 20.73 -10.65
N GLN A 69 -14.84 20.86 -11.29
CA GLN A 69 -16.12 20.64 -10.64
C GLN A 69 -16.48 19.16 -10.68
N VAL A 70 -16.77 18.59 -9.53
CA VAL A 70 -17.17 17.19 -9.36
C VAL A 70 -18.54 17.18 -8.68
N GLU A 71 -19.48 16.50 -9.29
CA GLU A 71 -20.77 16.28 -8.66
C GLU A 71 -20.66 15.19 -7.60
N LYS A 72 -21.06 15.50 -6.39
CA LYS A 72 -21.18 14.55 -5.28
C LYS A 72 -22.50 14.81 -4.55
N ASP A 73 -23.32 13.79 -4.43
CA ASP A 73 -24.62 13.85 -3.72
C ASP A 73 -25.54 14.99 -4.23
N GLY A 74 -25.56 15.20 -5.58
CA GLY A 74 -26.35 16.28 -6.20
C GLY A 74 -25.81 17.70 -5.97
N LYS A 75 -24.61 17.84 -5.37
CA LYS A 75 -23.93 19.12 -5.18
C LYS A 75 -22.65 19.19 -5.99
N LEU A 76 -22.43 20.30 -6.67
CA LEU A 76 -21.17 20.58 -7.36
C LEU A 76 -20.12 20.99 -6.34
N ILE A 77 -19.10 20.17 -6.19
CA ILE A 77 -17.95 20.42 -5.31
C ILE A 77 -16.74 20.70 -6.19
N GLU A 78 -16.06 21.79 -5.90
CA GLU A 78 -14.84 22.16 -6.60
C GLU A 78 -13.64 21.50 -5.93
N LYS A 79 -12.77 20.93 -6.75
CA LYS A 79 -11.55 20.25 -6.29
C LYS A 79 -10.34 20.71 -7.07
N LEU A 80 -9.22 20.86 -6.36
CA LEU A 80 -7.92 21.05 -6.98
C LEU A 80 -7.46 19.74 -7.62
N VAL A 81 -7.06 19.84 -8.88
CA VAL A 81 -6.52 18.71 -9.67
C VAL A 81 -5.21 19.13 -10.33
N LYS A 82 -4.43 18.16 -10.72
CA LYS A 82 -3.22 18.39 -11.51
C LYS A 82 -3.65 18.71 -12.95
N PRO A 83 -3.16 19.81 -13.56
CA PRO A 83 -3.56 20.21 -14.90
C PRO A 83 -3.36 19.13 -15.95
N GLY A 84 -4.34 19.01 -16.85
CA GLY A 84 -4.35 17.99 -17.90
C GLY A 84 -4.55 16.55 -17.40
N THR A 85 -4.92 16.35 -16.14
CA THR A 85 -5.20 15.05 -15.55
C THR A 85 -6.40 15.12 -14.62
N SER A 86 -6.97 13.97 -14.26
CA SER A 86 -8.03 13.86 -13.25
C SER A 86 -7.49 13.64 -11.82
N LEU A 87 -6.17 13.76 -11.62
CA LEU A 87 -5.53 13.50 -10.33
C LEU A 87 -5.84 14.61 -9.33
N ARG A 88 -6.51 14.25 -8.24
CA ARG A 88 -6.91 15.16 -7.16
C ARG A 88 -5.78 15.39 -6.18
N TYR A 89 -5.84 16.47 -5.43
CA TYR A 89 -4.96 16.72 -4.29
C TYR A 89 -5.68 16.36 -3.00
N ALA A 90 -4.99 15.59 -2.14
CA ALA A 90 -5.45 15.24 -0.81
C ALA A 90 -4.92 16.26 0.22
N THR A 91 -5.68 16.51 1.28
CA THR A 91 -5.25 17.29 2.44
C THR A 91 -4.72 16.39 3.54
N PHE A 92 -4.00 16.96 4.51
CA PHE A 92 -3.49 16.21 5.67
C PHE A 92 -4.65 15.57 6.46
N GLU A 93 -5.75 16.29 6.60
CA GLU A 93 -6.93 15.89 7.37
C GLU A 93 -7.67 14.71 6.71
N THR A 94 -7.75 14.72 5.39
CA THR A 94 -8.46 13.68 4.61
C THR A 94 -7.57 12.48 4.25
N LEU A 95 -6.25 12.61 4.40
CA LEU A 95 -5.28 11.61 3.93
C LEU A 95 -5.51 10.22 4.55
N PHE A 96 -5.79 10.17 5.86
CA PHE A 96 -6.04 8.91 6.57
C PHE A 96 -7.23 8.17 5.98
N ASP A 97 -8.36 8.86 5.80
CA ASP A 97 -9.60 8.25 5.30
C ASP A 97 -9.43 7.77 3.85
N ILE A 98 -8.81 8.59 3.00
CA ILE A 98 -8.52 8.23 1.62
C ILE A 98 -7.69 6.95 1.54
N ILE A 99 -6.61 6.85 2.32
CA ILE A 99 -5.75 5.66 2.28
C ILE A 99 -6.47 4.46 2.88
N LYS A 100 -7.25 4.67 3.95
CA LYS A 100 -8.04 3.63 4.60
C LYS A 100 -9.05 3.01 3.65
N ASP A 101 -9.86 3.81 2.97
CA ASP A 101 -10.90 3.33 2.04
C ASP A 101 -10.27 2.49 0.92
N VAL A 102 -9.19 2.99 0.30
CA VAL A 102 -8.51 2.25 -0.77
C VAL A 102 -7.81 1.00 -0.22
N HIS A 103 -7.32 1.01 1.02
CA HIS A 103 -6.65 -0.13 1.66
C HIS A 103 -7.63 -1.23 2.03
N GLU A 104 -8.75 -0.90 2.62
CA GLU A 104 -9.76 -1.86 3.09
C GLU A 104 -10.63 -2.35 1.94
N GLU A 105 -11.25 -1.43 1.19
CA GLU A 105 -12.17 -1.79 0.13
C GLU A 105 -11.47 -2.11 -1.19
N GLY A 106 -10.50 -1.28 -1.56
CA GLY A 106 -9.84 -1.38 -2.85
C GLY A 106 -8.76 -2.46 -2.93
N ALA A 107 -7.94 -2.59 -1.91
CA ALA A 107 -6.77 -3.48 -1.89
C ALA A 107 -6.92 -4.68 -0.92
N LYS A 108 -8.02 -4.74 -0.13
CA LYS A 108 -8.29 -5.81 0.87
C LYS A 108 -7.08 -6.15 1.73
N HIS A 109 -6.49 -5.12 2.33
CA HIS A 109 -5.22 -5.21 3.07
C HIS A 109 -4.04 -5.75 2.25
N GLY A 110 -3.99 -5.37 0.98
CA GLY A 110 -2.88 -5.69 0.07
C GLY A 110 -1.57 -4.98 0.45
N CYS A 111 -0.50 -5.36 -0.24
CA CYS A 111 0.81 -4.78 0.01
C CYS A 111 0.89 -3.30 -0.41
N ARG A 112 1.90 -2.60 0.14
CA ARG A 112 2.20 -1.19 -0.15
C ARG A 112 2.19 -0.85 -1.65
N ASP A 113 2.73 -1.73 -2.49
CA ASP A 113 2.93 -1.44 -3.91
C ASP A 113 1.61 -1.47 -4.69
N ILE A 114 0.70 -2.38 -4.34
CA ILE A 114 -0.67 -2.44 -4.89
C ILE A 114 -1.44 -1.17 -4.50
N LEU A 115 -1.34 -0.79 -3.22
CA LEU A 115 -1.99 0.41 -2.69
C LEU A 115 -1.43 1.68 -3.35
N SER A 116 -0.10 1.76 -3.53
CA SER A 116 0.56 2.87 -4.21
C SER A 116 0.08 3.03 -5.65
N LYS A 117 0.04 1.94 -6.43
CA LYS A 117 -0.46 1.99 -7.80
C LYS A 117 -1.90 2.53 -7.88
N LYS A 118 -2.80 2.05 -7.02
CA LYS A 118 -4.19 2.53 -6.99
C LYS A 118 -4.30 4.00 -6.59
N LEU A 119 -3.59 4.43 -5.55
CA LEU A 119 -3.63 5.82 -5.10
C LEU A 119 -3.02 6.80 -6.11
N GLN A 120 -1.97 6.41 -6.82
CA GLN A 120 -1.33 7.24 -7.86
C GLN A 120 -2.20 7.47 -9.09
N THR A 121 -3.21 6.63 -9.36
CA THR A 121 -4.20 6.88 -10.41
C THR A 121 -5.29 7.87 -10.01
N MET A 122 -5.39 8.21 -8.72
CA MET A 122 -6.45 9.06 -8.17
C MET A 122 -5.95 10.37 -7.58
N TYR A 123 -4.73 10.37 -7.02
CA TYR A 123 -4.16 11.49 -6.27
C TYR A 123 -2.73 11.83 -6.71
N ALA A 124 -2.44 13.14 -6.80
CA ALA A 124 -1.16 13.63 -7.28
C ALA A 124 -0.10 13.77 -6.16
N ASN A 125 -0.52 13.91 -4.91
CA ASN A 125 0.36 14.30 -3.80
C ASN A 125 0.49 13.25 -2.69
N ILE A 126 0.02 12.02 -2.90
CA ILE A 126 0.19 10.94 -1.93
C ILE A 126 1.51 10.22 -2.22
N SER A 127 2.41 10.23 -1.26
CA SER A 127 3.74 9.63 -1.37
C SER A 127 3.77 8.18 -0.85
N VAL A 128 4.72 7.39 -1.37
CA VAL A 128 4.95 6.01 -0.91
C VAL A 128 5.29 5.96 0.58
N LYS A 129 5.97 6.98 1.14
CA LYS A 129 6.30 7.05 2.56
C LYS A 129 5.06 7.19 3.44
N GLN A 130 4.07 7.97 3.00
CA GLN A 130 2.78 8.11 3.72
C GLN A 130 1.98 6.80 3.68
N ILE A 131 1.97 6.15 2.52
CA ILE A 131 1.32 4.83 2.37
C ILE A 131 1.99 3.80 3.30
N GLN A 132 3.32 3.80 3.37
CA GLN A 132 4.06 2.92 4.27
C GLN A 132 3.73 3.21 5.74
N ALA A 133 3.68 4.48 6.13
CA ALA A 133 3.29 4.88 7.48
C ALA A 133 1.88 4.37 7.86
N PHE A 134 0.93 4.37 6.90
CA PHE A 134 -0.40 3.81 7.12
C PHE A 134 -0.36 2.29 7.29
N VAL A 135 0.31 1.57 6.39
CA VAL A 135 0.43 0.09 6.46
C VAL A 135 1.09 -0.35 7.75
N ASP A 136 2.07 0.42 8.25
CA ASP A 136 2.75 0.16 9.53
C ASP A 136 1.87 0.44 10.77
N CYS A 137 0.80 1.21 10.61
CA CYS A 137 -0.20 1.44 11.66
C CYS A 137 -1.40 0.48 11.57
N CYS A 138 -1.57 -0.24 10.46
CA CYS A 138 -2.69 -1.17 10.26
C CYS A 138 -2.46 -2.47 11.03
N GLU A 139 -3.30 -2.76 12.03
CA GLU A 139 -3.17 -3.96 12.89
C GLU A 139 -3.24 -5.27 12.08
N VAL A 140 -4.19 -5.36 11.15
CA VAL A 140 -4.35 -6.54 10.28
C VAL A 140 -3.08 -6.81 9.48
N CYS A 141 -2.46 -5.74 8.92
CA CYS A 141 -1.23 -5.86 8.16
C CYS A 141 -0.04 -6.24 9.04
N GLN A 142 0.03 -5.74 10.29
CA GLN A 142 1.10 -6.08 11.23
C GLN A 142 1.00 -7.55 11.65
N VAL A 143 -0.19 -8.05 11.94
CA VAL A 143 -0.41 -9.48 12.25
C VAL A 143 -0.02 -10.38 11.07
N LYS A 144 -0.32 -9.97 9.83
CA LYS A 144 0.13 -10.69 8.63
C LYS A 144 1.66 -10.72 8.50
N LYS A 145 2.35 -9.61 8.78
CA LYS A 145 3.82 -9.54 8.80
C LYS A 145 4.44 -10.45 9.88
N GLY A 146 3.86 -10.48 11.08
CA GLY A 146 4.33 -11.30 12.19
C GLY A 146 4.29 -12.82 11.92
N ARG A 147 3.54 -13.23 10.92
CA ARG A 147 3.49 -14.61 10.43
C ARG A 147 4.55 -14.92 9.36
N MET A 148 5.65 -14.21 9.31
CA MET A 148 6.77 -14.64 8.49
C MET A 148 7.13 -16.07 8.91
N LYS A 149 6.82 -17.03 8.04
CA LYS A 149 7.31 -18.40 8.17
C LYS A 149 8.82 -18.28 8.26
N LYS A 150 9.39 -18.51 9.45
CA LYS A 150 10.82 -18.80 9.56
C LYS A 150 11.03 -19.90 8.53
N GLY A 151 11.86 -19.66 7.51
CA GLY A 151 12.18 -20.68 6.52
C GLY A 151 12.49 -21.95 7.29
N VAL A 152 11.91 -23.06 6.86
CA VAL A 152 12.24 -24.36 7.46
C VAL A 152 13.76 -24.47 7.37
N VAL A 153 14.42 -24.43 8.52
CA VAL A 153 15.87 -24.68 8.55
C VAL A 153 16.04 -26.13 8.14
N VAL A 154 16.37 -26.34 6.89
CA VAL A 154 16.68 -27.67 6.36
C VAL A 154 17.95 -28.11 7.03
N LYS A 155 17.83 -28.91 8.11
CA LYS A 155 18.97 -29.62 8.69
C LYS A 155 19.08 -30.92 7.94
N PRO A 156 20.25 -31.23 7.34
CA PRO A 156 20.44 -32.53 6.72
C PRO A 156 20.28 -33.63 7.78
N ILE A 157 19.58 -34.70 7.41
CA ILE A 157 19.47 -35.89 8.25
C ILE A 157 20.77 -36.66 8.09
N VAL A 158 21.64 -36.53 9.07
CA VAL A 158 22.95 -37.21 9.09
C VAL A 158 22.80 -38.46 9.97
N THR A 159 23.27 -39.60 9.46
CA THR A 159 23.33 -40.84 10.23
C THR A 159 24.77 -41.35 10.23
N SER A 160 25.24 -41.77 11.40
CA SER A 160 26.62 -42.34 11.57
C SER A 160 26.73 -43.79 11.12
N GLU A 161 25.62 -44.46 10.92
CA GLU A 161 25.57 -45.90 10.60
C GLU A 161 24.73 -46.10 9.34
N MET A 162 25.13 -47.08 8.49
CA MET A 162 24.38 -47.46 7.32
C MET A 162 23.07 -48.16 7.74
N ASN A 163 22.02 -47.95 6.98
CA ASN A 163 20.69 -48.54 7.22
C ASN A 163 19.97 -48.09 8.56
N ARG A 164 20.53 -47.15 9.27
CA ARG A 164 19.88 -46.67 10.52
C ARG A 164 18.61 -45.83 10.26
N ARG A 165 18.56 -45.17 9.11
CA ARG A 165 17.39 -44.40 8.67
C ARG A 165 17.16 -44.58 7.19
N CYS A 166 15.93 -44.66 6.80
CA CYS A 166 15.49 -44.67 5.42
C CYS A 166 14.35 -43.68 5.21
N GLN A 167 14.19 -43.25 4.01
CA GLN A 167 13.00 -42.54 3.55
C GLN A 167 12.25 -43.42 2.60
N ILE A 168 10.94 -43.55 2.83
CA ILE A 168 10.02 -44.27 1.93
C ILE A 168 9.05 -43.21 1.40
N ASP A 169 8.91 -43.20 0.08
CA ASP A 169 7.97 -42.34 -0.62
C ASP A 169 7.16 -43.19 -1.62
N CYS A 170 5.88 -42.85 -1.82
CA CYS A 170 5.02 -43.51 -2.77
C CYS A 170 4.58 -42.53 -3.85
N ILE A 171 4.93 -42.81 -5.08
CA ILE A 171 4.48 -42.05 -6.26
C ILE A 171 3.13 -42.64 -6.69
N ASP A 172 2.11 -41.82 -6.74
CA ASP A 172 0.78 -42.20 -7.23
C ASP A 172 0.74 -42.23 -8.76
N MET A 173 0.51 -43.44 -9.29
CA MET A 173 0.37 -43.71 -10.72
C MET A 173 -1.06 -44.14 -11.09
N GLN A 174 -2.05 -43.85 -10.27
CA GLN A 174 -3.44 -44.28 -10.50
C GLN A 174 -4.02 -43.71 -11.81
N SER A 175 -3.55 -42.57 -12.26
CA SER A 175 -3.96 -41.98 -13.55
C SER A 175 -3.31 -42.64 -14.78
N ASN A 176 -2.22 -43.38 -14.57
CA ASN A 176 -1.50 -44.10 -15.63
C ASN A 176 -0.88 -45.39 -15.07
N PRO A 177 -1.70 -46.38 -14.73
CA PRO A 177 -1.25 -47.59 -14.08
C PRO A 177 -0.48 -48.52 -15.05
N ASP A 178 0.48 -49.28 -14.51
CA ASP A 178 1.12 -50.36 -15.23
C ASP A 178 0.54 -51.72 -14.79
N GLY A 179 -0.43 -52.20 -15.56
CA GLY A 179 -1.20 -53.38 -15.23
C GLY A 179 -2.00 -53.22 -13.92
N GLU A 180 -1.73 -54.05 -12.92
CA GLU A 180 -2.35 -53.92 -11.60
C GLU A 180 -1.63 -52.97 -10.65
N TYR A 181 -0.44 -52.50 -11.03
CA TYR A 181 0.40 -51.63 -10.21
C TYR A 181 -0.03 -50.17 -10.35
N ARG A 182 -0.36 -49.56 -9.22
CA ARG A 182 -0.86 -48.19 -9.16
C ARG A 182 0.06 -47.25 -8.41
N TYR A 183 1.11 -47.74 -7.78
CA TYR A 183 2.02 -46.98 -6.96
C TYR A 183 3.46 -47.42 -7.22
N ILE A 184 4.40 -46.49 -7.25
CA ILE A 184 5.82 -46.77 -7.24
C ILE A 184 6.34 -46.43 -5.86
N MET A 185 6.92 -47.38 -5.15
CA MET A 185 7.58 -47.15 -3.87
C MET A 185 9.06 -46.83 -4.11
N VAL A 186 9.44 -45.66 -3.60
CA VAL A 186 10.88 -45.23 -3.59
C VAL A 186 11.41 -45.45 -2.20
N TYR A 187 12.46 -46.26 -2.08
CA TYR A 187 13.16 -46.54 -0.84
C TYR A 187 14.55 -45.98 -0.90
N GLN A 188 14.88 -44.99 -0.06
CA GLN A 188 16.18 -44.35 -0.03
C GLN A 188 16.84 -44.49 1.34
N VAL A 189 18.04 -45.00 1.36
CA VAL A 189 18.86 -45.14 2.56
C VAL A 189 19.77 -43.94 2.69
N PHE A 190 19.81 -43.33 3.89
CA PHE A 190 20.78 -42.28 4.17
C PHE A 190 22.09 -42.89 4.67
N SER A 191 23.17 -42.68 3.92
CA SER A 191 24.51 -42.96 4.36
C SER A 191 25.37 -41.70 4.26
N THR A 192 26.13 -41.38 5.29
CA THR A 192 27.19 -40.37 5.20
C THR A 192 28.46 -41.08 4.82
N PHE A 193 28.94 -40.88 3.60
CA PHE A 193 30.32 -41.18 3.30
C PHE A 193 31.18 -40.06 3.90
N HIS A 194 31.96 -40.37 4.94
CA HIS A 194 33.08 -39.54 5.33
C HIS A 194 34.21 -39.86 4.36
N SER A 195 34.54 -38.90 3.51
CA SER A 195 35.80 -38.85 2.78
C SER A 195 36.85 -38.17 3.66
#